data_0aaeeb50482c04d48cb6aada6b355bc8
#
_entry.id   0aaeeb50482c04d48cb6aada6b355bc8
#
_cell.length_a   1.000
_cell.length_b   1.000
_cell.length_c   1.000
_cell.angle_alpha   90.00
_cell.angle_beta   90.00
_cell.angle_gamma   90.00
#
_symmetry.space_group_name_H-M   'P 1'
#
loop_
_entity.id
_entity.type
_entity.pdbx_description
1 polymer ?
#
loop_
_entity_poly.entity_id
_entity_poly.type
_entity_poly.pdbx_seq_one_letter_code
_entity_poly.pdbx_strand_id
1 'polypeptide(L)'
;MKTALVTGGTRGIGLSTAQKFIDQGWNVYITSRKEENLKAVLSENSQLKGFVARADDLAAATETCKKIVDETGSLDVLINNAGTNPSGGSLLDVDLSAVQKTWDVNLMGPLMWTREAVKAGLKESVLNVCSVGGI
;
A
#
# COMPACT_ATOMS: atom_id res chain seq x y z
N MET A 1 -5.76 9.11 18.51
CA MET A 1 -5.55 9.43 17.08
C MET A 1 -5.56 8.16 16.26
N LYS A 2 -6.34 8.16 15.21
CA LYS A 2 -6.42 6.99 14.31
C LYS A 2 -5.25 6.93 13.34
N THR A 3 -4.96 5.74 12.86
CA THR A 3 -3.82 5.48 11.97
C THR A 3 -4.29 4.78 10.70
N ALA A 4 -3.85 5.30 9.56
CA ALA A 4 -4.08 4.73 8.24
C ALA A 4 -2.77 4.29 7.59
N LEU A 5 -2.81 3.17 6.89
CA LEU A 5 -1.72 2.68 6.04
C LEU A 5 -2.19 2.65 4.59
N VAL A 6 -1.45 3.31 3.71
CA VAL A 6 -1.71 3.34 2.27
C VAL A 6 -0.55 2.69 1.54
N THR A 7 -0.78 1.55 0.92
CA THR A 7 0.27 0.91 0.10
C THR A 7 0.42 1.64 -1.24
N GLY A 8 1.65 1.79 -1.72
CA GLY A 8 1.93 2.52 -2.95
C GLY A 8 1.56 4.00 -2.86
N GLY A 9 1.87 4.65 -1.75
CA GLY A 9 1.41 6.00 -1.42
C GLY A 9 2.29 7.15 -1.90
N THR A 10 3.27 6.93 -2.77
CA THR A 10 4.20 8.01 -3.17
C THR A 10 3.72 8.89 -4.31
N ARG A 11 2.64 8.53 -4.97
CA ARG A 11 2.10 9.28 -6.10
C ARG A 11 0.63 8.97 -6.35
N GLY A 12 -0.01 9.73 -7.23
CA GLY A 12 -1.33 9.45 -7.75
C GLY A 12 -2.41 9.31 -6.69
N ILE A 13 -3.28 8.31 -6.87
CA ILE A 13 -4.41 8.05 -5.98
C ILE A 13 -3.94 7.78 -4.54
N GLY A 14 -2.86 7.01 -4.39
CA GLY A 14 -2.34 6.68 -3.06
C GLY A 14 -1.88 7.90 -2.29
N LEU A 15 -1.12 8.80 -2.91
CA LEU A 15 -0.66 10.04 -2.26
C LEU A 15 -1.83 10.96 -1.93
N SER A 16 -2.77 11.14 -2.86
CA SER A 16 -3.97 11.96 -2.62
C SER A 16 -4.81 11.40 -1.47
N THR A 17 -4.94 10.09 -1.39
CA THR A 17 -5.64 9.41 -0.29
C THR A 17 -4.93 9.64 1.04
N ALA A 18 -3.61 9.45 1.07
CA ALA A 18 -2.80 9.71 2.25
C ALA A 18 -2.95 11.15 2.75
N GLN A 19 -2.91 12.10 1.83
CA GLN A 19 -3.08 13.51 2.15
C GLN A 19 -4.45 13.81 2.77
N LYS A 20 -5.51 13.16 2.27
CA LYS A 20 -6.85 13.32 2.83
C LYS A 20 -6.94 12.84 4.29
N PHE A 21 -6.29 11.72 4.61
CA PHE A 21 -6.24 11.25 5.99
C PHE A 21 -5.46 12.22 6.89
N ILE A 22 -4.36 12.80 6.39
CA ILE A 22 -3.63 13.83 7.12
C ILE A 22 -4.52 15.04 7.41
N ASP A 23 -5.27 15.51 6.41
CA ASP A 23 -6.19 16.65 6.55
C ASP A 23 -7.29 16.39 7.60
N GLN A 24 -7.61 15.11 7.86
CA GLN A 24 -8.55 14.69 8.88
C GLN A 24 -7.91 14.45 10.25
N GLY A 25 -6.62 14.71 10.39
CA GLY A 25 -5.92 14.58 11.67
C GLY A 25 -5.44 13.17 12.02
N TRP A 26 -5.32 12.29 11.04
CA TRP A 26 -4.85 10.92 11.25
C TRP A 26 -3.32 10.81 11.23
N ASN A 27 -2.79 9.80 11.92
CA ASN A 27 -1.45 9.31 11.62
C ASN A 27 -1.51 8.57 10.28
N VAL A 28 -0.58 8.86 9.37
CA VAL A 28 -0.61 8.25 8.04
C VAL A 28 0.76 7.69 7.68
N TYR A 29 0.76 6.43 7.32
CA TYR A 29 1.90 5.70 6.80
C TYR A 29 1.67 5.33 5.35
N ILE A 30 2.72 5.45 4.55
CA ILE A 30 2.72 5.00 3.16
C ILE A 30 3.81 3.98 2.93
N THR A 31 3.66 3.13 1.93
CA THR A 31 4.74 2.25 1.48
C THR A 31 5.16 2.59 0.05
N SER A 32 6.40 2.30 -0.24
CA SER A 32 6.97 2.39 -1.58
C SER A 32 7.98 1.26 -1.76
N ARG A 33 8.06 0.71 -2.95
CA ARG A 33 9.11 -0.27 -3.27
C ARG A 33 10.48 0.39 -3.45
N LYS A 34 10.54 1.69 -3.69
CA LYS A 34 11.78 2.44 -3.94
C LYS A 34 12.03 3.47 -2.85
N GLU A 35 13.19 3.34 -2.20
CA GLU A 35 13.60 4.25 -1.14
C GLU A 35 13.68 5.71 -1.60
N GLU A 36 14.21 5.95 -2.79
CA GLU A 36 14.35 7.30 -3.33
C GLU A 36 13.01 8.01 -3.53
N ASN A 37 11.99 7.29 -4.00
CA ASN A 37 10.64 7.83 -4.15
C ASN A 37 10.02 8.14 -2.80
N LEU A 38 10.21 7.27 -1.83
CA LEU A 38 9.72 7.47 -0.47
C LEU A 38 10.36 8.70 0.17
N LYS A 39 11.68 8.82 0.11
CA LYS A 39 12.41 9.97 0.67
C LYS A 39 11.94 11.28 0.06
N ALA A 40 11.76 11.33 -1.27
CA ALA A 40 11.32 12.53 -1.95
C ALA A 40 9.93 12.99 -1.45
N VAL A 41 8.99 12.07 -1.32
CA VAL A 41 7.64 12.39 -0.85
C VAL A 41 7.64 12.80 0.62
N LEU A 42 8.36 12.09 1.47
CA LEU A 42 8.43 12.42 2.89
C LEU A 42 9.10 13.77 3.15
N SER A 43 10.06 14.18 2.30
CA SER A 43 10.69 15.49 2.43
C SER A 43 9.73 16.65 2.14
N GLU A 44 8.74 16.43 1.29
CA GLU A 44 7.72 17.43 0.93
C GLU A 44 6.47 17.36 1.82
N ASN A 45 6.30 16.29 2.59
CA ASN A 45 5.11 16.04 3.42
C ASN A 45 5.53 15.60 4.81
N SER A 46 5.85 16.57 5.67
CA SER A 46 6.41 16.33 7.00
C SER A 46 5.52 15.50 7.94
N GLN A 47 4.23 15.44 7.68
CA GLN A 47 3.28 14.67 8.49
C GLN A 47 3.14 13.21 8.03
N LEU A 48 3.62 12.89 6.83
CA LEU A 48 3.65 11.52 6.35
C LEU A 48 4.83 10.76 6.95
N LYS A 49 4.60 9.51 7.23
CA LYS A 49 5.63 8.52 7.58
C LYS A 49 5.57 7.39 6.56
N GLY A 50 6.61 6.58 6.48
CA GLY A 50 6.60 5.52 5.50
C GLY A 50 7.67 4.47 5.69
N PHE A 51 7.48 3.38 4.97
CA PHE A 51 8.40 2.25 4.95
C PHE A 51 8.67 1.81 3.52
N VAL A 52 9.89 1.39 3.26
CA VAL A 52 10.21 0.70 2.01
C VAL A 52 9.68 -0.72 2.13
N ALA A 53 8.71 -1.06 1.31
CA ALA A 53 8.08 -2.38 1.30
C ALA A 53 7.49 -2.66 -0.08
N ARG A 54 7.82 -3.82 -0.64
CA ARG A 54 7.20 -4.28 -1.88
C ARG A 54 5.80 -4.81 -1.57
N ALA A 55 4.87 -4.53 -2.47
CA ALA A 55 3.48 -4.98 -2.31
C ALA A 55 3.32 -6.51 -2.32
N ASP A 56 4.26 -7.23 -2.95
CA ASP A 56 4.26 -8.68 -3.08
C ASP A 56 5.17 -9.39 -2.05
N ASP A 57 5.60 -8.69 -1.02
CA ASP A 57 6.51 -9.22 0.01
C ASP A 57 5.77 -9.42 1.34
N LEU A 58 5.50 -10.67 1.69
CA LEU A 58 4.79 -11.02 2.92
C LEU A 58 5.54 -10.58 4.18
N ALA A 59 6.85 -10.79 4.23
CA ALA A 59 7.64 -10.41 5.39
C ALA A 59 7.62 -8.90 5.60
N ALA A 60 7.67 -8.12 4.53
CA ALA A 60 7.56 -6.67 4.58
C ALA A 60 6.19 -6.23 5.11
N ALA A 61 5.11 -6.89 4.68
CA ALA A 61 3.77 -6.60 5.17
C ALA A 61 3.65 -6.86 6.67
N THR A 62 4.15 -8.01 7.12
CA THR A 62 4.15 -8.38 8.55
C THR A 62 4.90 -7.36 9.38
N GLU A 63 6.12 -7.01 8.98
CA GLU A 63 6.98 -6.08 9.70
C GLU A 63 6.40 -4.67 9.72
N THR A 64 5.90 -4.19 8.59
CA THR A 64 5.32 -2.84 8.48
C THR A 64 4.11 -2.69 9.40
N CYS A 65 3.17 -3.62 9.35
CA CYS A 65 1.98 -3.56 10.20
C CYS A 65 2.35 -3.60 11.69
N LYS A 66 3.31 -4.44 12.05
CA LYS A 66 3.79 -4.53 13.43
C LYS A 66 4.43 -3.22 13.89
N LYS A 67 5.31 -2.64 13.09
CA LYS A 67 5.98 -1.38 13.43
C LYS A 67 4.98 -0.23 13.61
N ILE A 68 3.97 -0.15 12.76
CA ILE A 68 2.94 0.88 12.88
C ILE A 68 2.22 0.76 14.22
N VAL A 69 1.79 -0.43 14.60
CA VAL A 69 1.10 -0.67 15.87
C VAL A 69 2.03 -0.40 17.06
N ASP A 70 3.30 -0.79 16.97
CA ASP A 70 4.29 -0.52 18.02
C ASP A 70 4.52 0.99 18.21
N GLU A 71 4.51 1.78 17.13
CA GLU A 71 4.76 3.23 17.18
C GLU A 71 3.52 4.04 17.61
N THR A 72 2.34 3.63 17.18
CA THR A 72 1.11 4.44 17.32
C THR A 72 0.09 3.86 18.27
N GLY A 73 0.19 2.59 18.60
CA GLY A 73 -0.78 1.87 19.40
C GLY A 73 -1.97 1.34 18.62
N SER A 74 -2.14 1.70 17.35
CA SER A 74 -3.25 1.19 16.54
C SER A 74 -2.98 1.25 15.04
N LEU A 75 -3.64 0.35 14.30
CA LEU A 75 -3.82 0.43 12.87
C LEU A 75 -5.32 0.34 12.62
N ASP A 76 -5.91 1.40 12.09
CA ASP A 76 -7.37 1.53 12.00
C ASP A 76 -7.88 1.25 10.58
N VAL A 77 -7.18 1.74 9.56
CA VAL A 77 -7.59 1.59 8.16
C VAL A 77 -6.39 1.16 7.31
N LEU A 78 -6.62 0.19 6.45
CA LEU A 78 -5.68 -0.22 5.41
C LEU A 78 -6.26 0.14 4.04
N ILE A 79 -5.50 0.87 3.24
CA ILE A 79 -5.82 1.17 1.84
C ILE A 79 -4.88 0.37 0.94
N ASN A 80 -5.39 -0.67 0.30
CA ASN A 80 -4.66 -1.44 -0.70
C ASN A 80 -4.73 -0.69 -2.02
N ASN A 81 -3.71 0.14 -2.26
CA ASN A 81 -3.62 0.98 -3.45
C ASN A 81 -2.49 0.54 -4.40
N ALA A 82 -1.44 -0.08 -3.88
CA ALA A 82 -0.33 -0.54 -4.73
C ALA A 82 -0.83 -1.46 -5.83
N GLY A 83 -0.40 -1.17 -7.05
CA GLY A 83 -0.78 -1.95 -8.22
C GLY A 83 0.23 -1.79 -9.33
N THR A 84 0.22 -2.71 -10.27
CA THR A 84 1.09 -2.69 -11.44
C THR A 84 0.37 -3.24 -12.66
N ASN A 85 0.80 -2.79 -13.83
CA ASN A 85 0.35 -3.30 -15.11
C ASN A 85 1.52 -3.32 -16.09
N PRO A 86 2.48 -4.25 -15.90
CA PRO A 86 3.73 -4.26 -16.65
C PRO A 86 3.60 -4.79 -18.08
N SER A 87 2.45 -5.32 -18.48
CA SER A 87 2.21 -5.84 -19.81
C SER A 87 0.96 -5.25 -20.44
N GLY A 88 0.97 -5.19 -21.78
CA GLY A 88 -0.18 -4.77 -22.57
C GLY A 88 -0.16 -5.49 -23.91
N GLY A 89 -1.15 -5.22 -24.74
CA GLY A 89 -1.25 -5.78 -26.07
C GLY A 89 -2.03 -7.09 -26.14
N SER A 90 -1.71 -7.90 -27.17
CA SER A 90 -2.42 -9.15 -27.45
C SER A 90 -2.13 -10.21 -26.40
N LEU A 91 -3.18 -10.97 -26.06
CA LEU A 91 -3.03 -12.16 -25.21
C LEU A 91 -2.00 -13.15 -25.80
N LEU A 92 -1.91 -13.23 -27.11
CA LEU A 92 -0.99 -14.17 -27.78
C LEU A 92 0.48 -13.82 -27.58
N ASP A 93 0.78 -12.55 -27.33
CA ASP A 93 2.14 -12.03 -27.21
C ASP A 93 2.49 -11.60 -25.79
N VAL A 94 1.61 -11.84 -24.81
CA VAL A 94 1.82 -11.40 -23.45
C VAL A 94 3.03 -12.10 -22.82
N ASP A 95 3.84 -11.33 -22.10
CA ASP A 95 4.94 -11.86 -21.30
C ASP A 95 4.38 -12.52 -20.03
N LEU A 96 4.60 -13.83 -19.91
CA LEU A 96 4.06 -14.60 -18.77
C LEU A 96 4.67 -14.17 -17.43
N SER A 97 5.92 -13.71 -17.42
CA SER A 97 6.53 -13.19 -16.18
C SER A 97 5.86 -11.89 -15.73
N ALA A 98 5.45 -11.04 -16.68
CA ALA A 98 4.70 -9.83 -16.38
C ALA A 98 3.28 -10.14 -15.86
N VAL A 99 2.63 -11.18 -16.39
CA VAL A 99 1.35 -11.67 -15.87
C VAL A 99 1.49 -12.16 -14.44
N GLN A 100 2.53 -12.94 -14.15
CA GLN A 100 2.80 -13.43 -12.80
C GLN A 100 3.02 -12.27 -11.83
N LYS A 101 3.78 -11.27 -12.23
CA LYS A 101 4.02 -10.07 -11.41
C LYS A 101 2.72 -9.30 -11.14
N THR A 102 1.88 -9.16 -12.16
CA THR A 102 0.57 -8.52 -12.02
C THR A 102 -0.29 -9.25 -10.98
N TRP A 103 -0.32 -10.56 -11.05
CA TRP A 103 -1.02 -11.42 -10.09
C TRP A 103 -0.46 -11.23 -8.67
N ASP A 104 0.85 -11.29 -8.53
CA ASP A 104 1.51 -11.19 -7.21
C ASP A 104 1.28 -9.83 -6.55
N VAL A 105 1.33 -8.75 -7.33
CA VAL A 105 1.15 -7.39 -6.78
C VAL A 105 -0.32 -7.05 -6.60
N ASN A 106 -1.16 -7.32 -7.61
CA ASN A 106 -2.53 -6.80 -7.63
C ASN A 106 -3.54 -7.70 -6.92
N LEU A 107 -3.25 -8.99 -6.77
CA LEU A 107 -4.12 -9.92 -6.08
C LEU A 107 -3.51 -10.43 -4.77
N MET A 108 -2.34 -11.05 -4.85
CA MET A 108 -1.69 -11.61 -3.67
C MET A 108 -1.27 -10.51 -2.68
N GLY A 109 -0.84 -9.36 -3.19
CA GLY A 109 -0.48 -8.21 -2.37
C GLY A 109 -1.61 -7.79 -1.43
N PRO A 110 -2.78 -7.38 -1.95
CA PRO A 110 -3.92 -7.03 -1.10
C PRO A 110 -4.34 -8.12 -0.12
N LEU A 111 -4.29 -9.38 -0.54
CA LEU A 111 -4.58 -10.51 0.35
C LEU A 111 -3.60 -10.56 1.52
N MET A 112 -2.30 -10.47 1.24
CA MET A 112 -1.25 -10.54 2.27
C MET A 112 -1.32 -9.34 3.21
N TRP A 113 -1.42 -8.12 2.69
CA TRP A 113 -1.49 -6.91 3.51
C TRP A 113 -2.73 -6.90 4.39
N THR A 114 -3.88 -7.29 3.86
CA THR A 114 -5.11 -7.41 4.65
C THR A 114 -4.95 -8.41 5.78
N ARG A 115 -4.41 -9.57 5.46
CA ARG A 115 -4.19 -10.64 6.45
C ARG A 115 -3.25 -10.17 7.56
N GLU A 116 -2.13 -9.57 7.22
CA GLU A 116 -1.14 -9.13 8.20
C GLU A 116 -1.63 -7.91 8.99
N ALA A 117 -2.38 -7.01 8.37
CA ALA A 117 -3.00 -5.89 9.09
C ALA A 117 -4.02 -6.40 10.15
N VAL A 118 -4.86 -7.37 9.78
CA VAL A 118 -5.82 -7.97 10.70
C VAL A 118 -5.11 -8.68 11.85
N LYS A 119 -4.05 -9.44 11.56
CA LYS A 119 -3.25 -10.10 12.60
C LYS A 119 -2.59 -9.09 13.55
N ALA A 120 -2.22 -7.91 13.05
CA ALA A 120 -1.65 -6.84 13.87
C ALA A 120 -2.70 -6.08 14.67
N GLY A 121 -3.98 -6.34 14.44
CA GLY A 121 -5.08 -5.72 15.20
C GLY A 121 -5.81 -4.60 14.47
N LEU A 122 -5.92 -4.67 13.12
CA LEU A 122 -6.70 -3.70 12.34
C LEU A 122 -8.09 -3.53 12.91
N LYS A 123 -8.50 -2.28 13.15
CA LYS A 123 -9.71 -1.99 13.94
C LYS A 123 -10.96 -1.66 13.15
N GLU A 124 -10.83 -0.98 11.99
CA GLU A 124 -12.02 -0.44 11.33
C GLU A 124 -12.28 -1.06 9.97
N SER A 125 -11.42 -0.79 8.97
CA SER A 125 -11.76 -1.19 7.61
C SER A 125 -10.56 -1.38 6.70
N VAL A 126 -10.81 -2.11 5.60
CA VAL A 126 -9.92 -2.26 4.47
C VAL A 126 -10.63 -1.66 3.25
N LEU A 127 -9.93 -0.82 2.51
CA LEU A 127 -10.37 -0.32 1.21
C LEU A 127 -9.44 -0.85 0.13
N ASN A 128 -10.02 -1.45 -0.89
CA ASN A 128 -9.26 -1.89 -2.07
C ASN A 128 -9.52 -0.93 -3.23
N VAL A 129 -8.45 -0.33 -3.75
CA VAL A 129 -8.54 0.53 -4.94
C VAL A 129 -8.56 -0.38 -6.17
N CYS A 130 -9.67 -0.37 -6.86
CA CYS A 130 -9.92 -1.23 -8.01
C CYS A 130 -10.07 -0.42 -9.30
N SER A 131 -10.18 -1.11 -10.42
CA SER A 131 -10.37 -0.48 -11.72
C SER A 131 -11.50 -1.16 -12.47
N VAL A 132 -12.27 -0.37 -13.23
CA VAL A 132 -13.29 -0.90 -14.17
C VAL A 132 -12.66 -1.74 -15.29
N GLY A 133 -11.37 -1.55 -15.56
CA GLY A 133 -10.65 -2.38 -16.53
C GLY A 133 -10.52 -3.85 -16.10
N GLY A 134 -10.89 -4.18 -14.87
CA GLY A 134 -10.92 -5.56 -14.36
C GLY A 134 -12.20 -6.33 -14.62
N ILE A 135 -13.17 -5.69 -15.26
CA ILE A 135 -14.46 -6.32 -15.58
C ILE A 135 -14.67 -6.55 -17.07
#